data_b8d8a24dc3de9a08a68c97725ce9ef2d
#
_entry.id   b8d8a24dc3de9a08a68c97725ce9ef2d
#
_cell.length_a   1.000
_cell.length_b   1.000
_cell.length_c   1.000
_cell.angle_alpha   90.00
_cell.angle_beta   90.00
_cell.angle_gamma   90.00
#
_symmetry.space_group_name_H-M   'P 1'
#
loop_
_entity.id
_entity.type
_entity.pdbx_description
1 polymer ?
#
loop_
_entity_poly.entity_id
_entity_poly.type
_entity_poly.pdbx_seq_one_letter_code
_entity_poly.pdbx_strand_id
1 'polypeptide(L)'
;DFHLVTKWKTAGDSLLSARRLARKDAKNILLVGAGTVARSMVQAYSSVFPNARFTVWSRTRDSANAMGLPVADDLETAVRKAHVICSATMATAPLIKGDWLQPGQHLDLIRAYKPSMREVDDRAMQRARIFVDSRATTLHHIGELMDPIASGAIAESDVIADFYDDPAHYARRSDDEITIAKNGGGAHLDLMTASYIADCWRRREG
;
A
#
# COMPACT_ATOMS: atom_id res chain seq x y z
N ASP A 1 23.30 -1.90 4.96
CA ASP A 1 22.78 -2.80 3.92
C ASP A 1 21.56 -2.18 3.27
N PHE A 2 21.66 -1.88 1.98
CA PHE A 2 20.60 -1.21 1.21
C PHE A 2 19.29 -2.02 1.14
N HIS A 3 19.36 -3.34 1.17
CA HIS A 3 18.17 -4.19 1.21
C HIS A 3 17.36 -4.02 2.51
N LEU A 4 18.04 -3.81 3.63
CA LEU A 4 17.37 -3.51 4.90
C LEU A 4 16.69 -2.14 4.87
N VAL A 5 17.37 -1.13 4.30
CA VAL A 5 16.79 0.20 4.13
C VAL A 5 15.52 0.11 3.25
N THR A 6 15.62 -0.51 2.08
CA THR A 6 14.47 -0.69 1.16
C THR A 6 13.30 -1.41 1.83
N LYS A 7 13.59 -2.47 2.59
CA LYS A 7 12.58 -3.23 3.33
C LYS A 7 11.79 -2.34 4.28
N TRP A 8 12.48 -1.57 5.11
CA TRP A 8 11.84 -0.81 6.17
C TRP A 8 11.26 0.52 5.70
N LYS A 9 11.91 1.22 4.75
CA LYS A 9 11.33 2.42 4.15
C LYS A 9 9.99 2.13 3.47
N THR A 10 9.92 1.02 2.71
CA THR A 10 8.70 0.63 1.99
C THR A 10 7.57 0.26 2.96
N ALA A 11 7.88 -0.49 4.02
CA ALA A 11 6.90 -0.82 5.03
C ALA A 11 6.46 0.41 5.85
N GLY A 12 7.37 1.35 6.11
CA GLY A 12 7.09 2.59 6.82
C GLY A 12 6.23 3.55 6.02
N ASP A 13 6.49 3.67 4.72
CA ASP A 13 5.72 4.50 3.80
C ASP A 13 4.25 4.00 3.70
N SER A 14 4.07 2.71 3.46
CA SER A 14 2.75 2.09 3.49
C SER A 14 2.03 2.30 4.83
N LEU A 15 2.73 2.06 5.95
CA LEU A 15 2.16 2.26 7.28
C LEU A 15 1.77 3.71 7.55
N LEU A 16 2.54 4.69 7.07
CA LEU A 16 2.22 6.11 7.19
C LEU A 16 0.90 6.44 6.50
N SER A 17 0.72 5.91 5.29
CA SER A 17 -0.53 6.03 4.52
C SER A 17 -1.70 5.38 5.27
N ALA A 18 -1.55 4.13 5.70
CA ALA A 18 -2.59 3.41 6.43
C ALA A 18 -2.99 4.10 7.75
N ARG A 19 -2.05 4.69 8.49
CA ARG A 19 -2.36 5.46 9.70
C ARG A 19 -3.31 6.64 9.47
N ARG A 20 -3.27 7.23 8.28
CA ARG A 20 -4.07 8.40 7.90
C ARG A 20 -5.36 8.01 7.18
N LEU A 21 -5.32 6.93 6.41
CA LEU A 21 -6.34 6.58 5.44
C LEU A 21 -7.17 5.34 5.82
N ALA A 22 -6.64 4.42 6.63
CA ALA A 22 -7.43 3.32 7.15
C ALA A 22 -8.37 3.78 8.28
N ARG A 23 -9.44 3.03 8.49
CA ARG A 23 -10.33 3.22 9.64
C ARG A 23 -9.56 2.93 10.93
N LYS A 24 -9.87 3.65 11.98
CA LYS A 24 -9.22 3.48 13.30
C LYS A 24 -9.53 2.13 13.96
N ASP A 25 -10.67 1.54 13.63
CA ASP A 25 -11.12 0.23 14.11
C ASP A 25 -10.71 -0.93 13.19
N ALA A 26 -9.83 -0.69 12.21
CA ALA A 26 -9.37 -1.72 11.28
C ALA A 26 -8.69 -2.88 12.03
N LYS A 27 -9.15 -4.11 11.75
CA LYS A 27 -8.66 -5.34 12.42
C LYS A 27 -8.21 -6.41 11.43
N ASN A 28 -8.85 -6.50 10.27
CA ASN A 28 -8.56 -7.54 9.29
C ASN A 28 -7.64 -6.95 8.22
N ILE A 29 -6.40 -7.41 8.17
CA ILE A 29 -5.39 -6.97 7.20
C ILE A 29 -5.08 -8.12 6.26
N LEU A 30 -5.32 -7.91 4.97
CA LEU A 30 -4.98 -8.84 3.91
C LEU A 30 -3.65 -8.44 3.27
N LEU A 31 -2.71 -9.35 3.23
CA LEU A 31 -1.48 -9.23 2.47
C LEU A 31 -1.65 -9.96 1.13
N VAL A 32 -1.61 -9.25 0.04
CA VAL A 32 -1.62 -9.80 -1.33
C VAL A 32 -0.19 -9.85 -1.82
N GLY A 33 0.37 -11.06 -1.89
CA GLY A 33 1.78 -11.34 -2.08
C GLY A 33 2.48 -11.82 -0.81
N ALA A 34 3.52 -12.64 -0.96
CA ALA A 34 4.22 -13.30 0.15
C ALA A 34 5.74 -13.07 0.12
N GLY A 35 6.18 -11.99 -0.51
CA GLY A 35 7.60 -11.63 -0.64
C GLY A 35 8.16 -10.94 0.61
N THR A 36 9.43 -10.50 0.50
CA THR A 36 10.17 -9.82 1.59
C THR A 36 9.44 -8.59 2.12
N VAL A 37 8.85 -7.79 1.24
CA VAL A 37 8.09 -6.58 1.63
C VAL A 37 6.84 -6.97 2.43
N ALA A 38 6.05 -7.94 1.97
CA ALA A 38 4.87 -8.41 2.69
C ALA A 38 5.21 -8.89 4.12
N ARG A 39 6.35 -9.57 4.29
CA ARG A 39 6.84 -10.00 5.62
C ARG A 39 7.14 -8.82 6.55
N SER A 40 7.75 -7.75 6.03
CA SER A 40 8.05 -6.57 6.85
C SER A 40 6.80 -5.79 7.24
N MET A 41 5.75 -5.86 6.43
CA MET A 41 4.48 -5.20 6.72
C MET A 41 3.78 -5.80 7.95
N VAL A 42 3.90 -7.11 8.18
CA VAL A 42 3.33 -7.73 9.39
C VAL A 42 3.86 -7.03 10.64
N GLN A 43 5.18 -6.87 10.74
CA GLN A 43 5.81 -6.22 11.89
C GLN A 43 5.46 -4.73 11.96
N ALA A 44 5.55 -4.03 10.83
CA ALA A 44 5.23 -2.59 10.77
C ALA A 44 3.78 -2.31 11.19
N TYR A 45 2.83 -3.02 10.59
CA TYR A 45 1.41 -2.82 10.87
C TYR A 45 1.01 -3.23 12.29
N SER A 46 1.60 -4.28 12.86
CA SER A 46 1.35 -4.68 14.26
C SER A 46 1.71 -3.58 15.26
N SER A 47 2.64 -2.68 14.92
CA SER A 47 3.02 -1.57 15.81
C SER A 47 1.95 -0.48 15.92
N VAL A 48 1.06 -0.37 14.93
CA VAL A 48 -0.01 0.66 14.87
C VAL A 48 -1.40 0.04 15.05
N PHE A 49 -1.57 -1.20 14.58
CA PHE A 49 -2.82 -1.95 14.68
C PHE A 49 -2.60 -3.18 15.58
N PRO A 50 -2.51 -3.01 16.92
CA PRO A 50 -2.12 -4.09 17.83
C PRO A 50 -3.12 -5.26 17.87
N ASN A 51 -4.37 -5.02 17.48
CA ASN A 51 -5.42 -6.03 17.41
C ASN A 51 -5.62 -6.58 15.99
N ALA A 52 -4.69 -6.31 15.06
CA ALA A 52 -4.79 -6.74 13.68
C ALA A 52 -4.69 -8.27 13.55
N ARG A 53 -5.54 -8.81 12.70
CA ARG A 53 -5.51 -10.20 12.24
C ARG A 53 -5.05 -10.20 10.80
N PHE A 54 -3.91 -10.82 10.56
CA PHE A 54 -3.33 -10.90 9.23
C PHE A 54 -3.80 -12.17 8.53
N THR A 55 -4.11 -12.02 7.25
CA THR A 55 -4.34 -13.13 6.32
C THR A 55 -3.46 -12.87 5.11
N VAL A 56 -2.88 -13.91 4.54
CA VAL A 56 -2.06 -13.78 3.33
C VAL A 56 -2.71 -14.54 2.17
N TRP A 57 -2.63 -13.93 1.00
CA TRP A 57 -2.90 -14.59 -0.27
C TRP A 57 -1.70 -14.42 -1.20
N SER A 58 -1.35 -15.48 -1.91
CA SER A 58 -0.32 -15.43 -2.96
C SER A 58 -0.69 -16.40 -4.07
N ARG A 59 -0.33 -16.04 -5.30
CA ARG A 59 -0.46 -16.92 -6.48
C ARG A 59 0.24 -18.27 -6.27
N THR A 60 1.38 -18.26 -5.58
CA THR A 60 2.11 -19.45 -5.16
C THR A 60 1.76 -19.77 -3.71
N ARG A 61 0.98 -20.83 -3.47
CA ARG A 61 0.49 -21.22 -2.14
C ARG A 61 1.63 -21.50 -1.16
N ASP A 62 2.70 -22.14 -1.62
CA ASP A 62 3.85 -22.45 -0.76
C ASP A 62 4.53 -21.18 -0.22
N SER A 63 4.59 -20.12 -1.03
CA SER A 63 5.09 -18.82 -0.58
C SER A 63 4.21 -18.22 0.51
N ALA A 64 2.89 -18.36 0.40
CA ALA A 64 1.95 -17.91 1.42
C ALA A 64 2.09 -18.73 2.70
N ASN A 65 2.16 -20.07 2.61
CA ASN A 65 2.36 -20.98 3.74
C ASN A 65 3.65 -20.65 4.50
N ALA A 66 4.73 -20.31 3.78
CA ALA A 66 6.02 -19.96 4.36
C ALA A 66 5.99 -18.64 5.16
N MET A 67 4.90 -17.89 5.16
CA MET A 67 4.73 -16.70 6.01
C MET A 67 4.29 -17.04 7.44
N GLY A 68 3.79 -18.25 7.69
CA GLY A 68 3.30 -18.67 9.01
C GLY A 68 2.02 -17.94 9.45
N LEU A 69 1.25 -17.40 8.50
CA LEU A 69 -0.02 -16.71 8.72
C LEU A 69 -1.18 -17.53 8.15
N PRO A 70 -2.42 -17.28 8.59
CA PRO A 70 -3.60 -17.80 7.90
C PRO A 70 -3.58 -17.49 6.40
N VAL A 71 -3.74 -18.52 5.57
CA VAL A 71 -3.70 -18.40 4.11
C VAL A 71 -5.12 -18.39 3.57
N ALA A 72 -5.42 -17.38 2.75
CA ALA A 72 -6.69 -17.32 2.04
C ALA A 72 -6.66 -18.23 0.81
N ASP A 73 -7.72 -19.02 0.63
CA ASP A 73 -7.87 -19.90 -0.53
C ASP A 73 -8.38 -19.13 -1.76
N ASP A 74 -9.25 -18.14 -1.53
CA ASP A 74 -9.86 -17.33 -2.56
C ASP A 74 -9.59 -15.83 -2.31
N LEU A 75 -9.05 -15.15 -3.33
CA LEU A 75 -8.67 -13.73 -3.24
C LEU A 75 -9.88 -12.82 -3.10
N GLU A 76 -10.96 -13.06 -3.86
CA GLU A 76 -12.16 -12.25 -3.79
C GLU A 76 -12.75 -12.25 -2.38
N THR A 77 -12.95 -13.44 -1.82
CA THR A 77 -13.48 -13.59 -0.46
C THR A 77 -12.59 -12.90 0.58
N ALA A 78 -11.27 -12.99 0.42
CA ALA A 78 -10.32 -12.35 1.31
C ALA A 78 -10.37 -10.82 1.21
N VAL A 79 -10.44 -10.28 -0.02
CA VAL A 79 -10.60 -8.84 -0.28
C VAL A 79 -11.89 -8.32 0.36
N ARG A 80 -13.02 -9.00 0.17
CA ARG A 80 -14.32 -8.59 0.73
C ARG A 80 -14.34 -8.52 2.26
N LYS A 81 -13.53 -9.33 2.95
CA LYS A 81 -13.47 -9.41 4.43
C LYS A 81 -12.41 -8.48 5.05
N ALA A 82 -11.49 -7.97 4.26
CA ALA A 82 -10.42 -7.13 4.75
C ALA A 82 -10.89 -5.72 5.10
N HIS A 83 -10.29 -5.10 6.10
CA HIS A 83 -10.40 -3.66 6.35
C HIS A 83 -9.25 -2.90 5.68
N VAL A 84 -8.07 -3.51 5.66
CA VAL A 84 -6.88 -3.00 4.97
C VAL A 84 -6.36 -4.09 4.03
N ILE A 85 -6.02 -3.70 2.81
CA ILE A 85 -5.46 -4.58 1.79
C ILE A 85 -4.10 -4.02 1.40
N CYS A 86 -3.04 -4.75 1.73
CA CYS A 86 -1.68 -4.39 1.36
C CYS A 86 -1.26 -5.24 0.16
N SER A 87 -1.21 -4.63 -1.03
CA SER A 87 -0.76 -5.34 -2.22
C SER A 87 0.72 -5.12 -2.46
N ALA A 88 1.48 -6.21 -2.43
CA ALA A 88 2.93 -6.24 -2.58
C ALA A 88 3.34 -7.27 -3.64
N THR A 89 2.75 -7.16 -4.83
CA THR A 89 2.93 -8.11 -5.93
C THR A 89 3.76 -7.53 -7.09
N MET A 90 4.28 -8.40 -7.93
CA MET A 90 4.94 -8.05 -9.20
C MET A 90 3.96 -8.20 -10.38
N ALA A 91 2.67 -7.98 -10.16
CA ALA A 91 1.65 -8.18 -11.16
C ALA A 91 1.79 -7.17 -12.31
N THR A 92 1.59 -7.67 -13.53
CA THR A 92 1.50 -6.87 -14.76
C THR A 92 0.08 -6.76 -15.28
N ALA A 93 -0.86 -7.42 -14.60
CA ALA A 93 -2.29 -7.32 -14.84
C ALA A 93 -3.01 -7.24 -13.49
N PRO A 94 -4.11 -6.48 -13.39
CA PRO A 94 -4.84 -6.29 -12.15
C PRO A 94 -5.28 -7.59 -11.49
N LEU A 95 -4.92 -7.78 -10.24
CA LEU A 95 -5.30 -8.92 -9.41
C LEU A 95 -6.55 -8.61 -8.57
N ILE A 96 -6.65 -7.39 -8.05
CA ILE A 96 -7.76 -6.95 -7.21
C ILE A 96 -8.77 -6.20 -8.07
N LYS A 97 -10.02 -6.64 -8.02
CA LYS A 97 -11.10 -6.02 -8.78
C LYS A 97 -11.89 -5.05 -7.91
N GLY A 98 -12.22 -3.89 -8.49
CA GLY A 98 -12.99 -2.87 -7.80
C GLY A 98 -14.37 -3.34 -7.34
N ASP A 99 -15.00 -4.28 -8.04
CA ASP A 99 -16.30 -4.84 -7.66
C ASP A 99 -16.26 -5.72 -6.40
N TRP A 100 -15.06 -6.11 -5.97
CA TRP A 100 -14.89 -6.83 -4.70
C TRP A 100 -14.81 -5.90 -3.50
N LEU A 101 -14.47 -4.62 -3.72
CA LEU A 101 -14.24 -3.67 -2.65
C LEU A 101 -15.52 -3.35 -1.88
N GLN A 102 -15.38 -3.18 -0.58
CA GLN A 102 -16.47 -2.83 0.33
C GLN A 102 -16.27 -1.42 0.89
N PRO A 103 -17.34 -0.71 1.25
CA PRO A 103 -17.23 0.56 1.93
C PRO A 103 -16.29 0.50 3.14
N GLY A 104 -15.50 1.54 3.35
CA GLY A 104 -14.60 1.68 4.48
C GLY A 104 -13.23 1.02 4.33
N GLN A 105 -12.97 0.33 3.24
CA GLN A 105 -11.66 -0.31 3.01
C GLN A 105 -10.56 0.69 2.69
N HIS A 106 -9.34 0.30 3.03
CA HIS A 106 -8.12 0.99 2.63
C HIS A 106 -7.21 0.02 1.86
N LEU A 107 -6.67 0.47 0.74
CA LEU A 107 -5.73 -0.28 -0.08
C LEU A 107 -4.39 0.44 -0.13
N ASP A 108 -3.32 -0.27 0.24
CA ASP A 108 -1.93 0.12 -0.01
C ASP A 108 -1.38 -0.65 -1.21
N LEU A 109 -1.02 0.05 -2.30
CA LEU A 109 -0.49 -0.52 -3.53
C LEU A 109 1.01 -0.22 -3.62
N ILE A 110 1.85 -1.23 -3.34
CA ILE A 110 3.23 -0.99 -2.94
C ILE A 110 4.25 -1.41 -3.99
N ARG A 111 3.99 -2.48 -4.74
CA ARG A 111 5.03 -3.11 -5.53
C ARG A 111 4.98 -2.81 -7.03
N ALA A 112 3.92 -2.26 -7.57
CA ALA A 112 3.94 -1.72 -8.92
C ALA A 112 4.84 -0.47 -8.94
N TYR A 113 5.98 -0.55 -9.65
CA TYR A 113 6.98 0.54 -9.76
C TYR A 113 7.47 0.75 -11.19
N LYS A 114 6.85 0.08 -12.17
CA LYS A 114 7.16 0.18 -13.60
C LYS A 114 5.91 0.52 -14.39
N PRO A 115 6.05 1.09 -15.61
CA PRO A 115 4.92 1.35 -16.49
C PRO A 115 4.08 0.09 -16.83
N SER A 116 4.71 -1.09 -16.86
CA SER A 116 4.04 -2.36 -17.19
C SER A 116 3.43 -3.09 -15.99
N MET A 117 3.39 -2.47 -14.81
CA MET A 117 2.93 -3.13 -13.58
C MET A 117 1.65 -2.49 -13.08
N ARG A 118 0.70 -3.36 -12.66
CA ARG A 118 -0.59 -2.93 -12.17
C ARG A 118 -1.21 -3.95 -11.22
N GLU A 119 -1.70 -3.51 -10.06
CA GLU A 119 -2.23 -4.36 -8.99
C GLU A 119 -3.76 -4.34 -8.90
N VAL A 120 -4.41 -3.19 -9.21
CA VAL A 120 -5.87 -3.04 -9.20
C VAL A 120 -6.42 -2.62 -10.57
N ASP A 121 -7.71 -2.88 -10.83
CA ASP A 121 -8.38 -2.49 -12.06
C ASP A 121 -8.91 -1.03 -12.04
N ASP A 122 -9.40 -0.54 -13.19
CA ASP A 122 -9.97 0.81 -13.33
C ASP A 122 -11.14 1.04 -12.38
N ARG A 123 -11.95 0.00 -12.16
CA ARG A 123 -13.10 0.08 -11.27
C ARG A 123 -12.70 0.35 -9.82
N ALA A 124 -11.57 -0.19 -9.36
CA ALA A 124 -11.04 0.10 -8.03
C ALA A 124 -10.63 1.57 -7.92
N MET A 125 -9.93 2.09 -8.92
CA MET A 125 -9.53 3.50 -8.98
C MET A 125 -10.72 4.45 -8.99
N GLN A 126 -11.76 4.15 -9.78
CA GLN A 126 -12.99 4.96 -9.87
C GLN A 126 -13.81 4.99 -8.57
N ARG A 127 -13.74 3.92 -7.77
CA ARG A 127 -14.50 3.80 -6.52
C ARG A 127 -13.81 4.39 -5.31
N ALA A 128 -12.51 4.66 -5.41
CA ALA A 128 -11.70 5.07 -4.28
C ALA A 128 -11.29 6.54 -4.36
N ARG A 129 -11.00 7.11 -3.20
CA ARG A 129 -10.21 8.32 -3.10
C ARG A 129 -8.74 7.95 -3.18
N ILE A 130 -8.03 8.55 -4.13
CA ILE A 130 -6.67 8.16 -4.50
C ILE A 130 -5.67 9.14 -3.86
N PHE A 131 -4.66 8.56 -3.23
CA PHE A 131 -3.53 9.25 -2.62
C PHE A 131 -2.23 8.61 -3.12
N VAL A 132 -1.16 9.38 -3.12
CA VAL A 132 0.17 8.88 -3.52
C VAL A 132 1.24 9.34 -2.53
N ASP A 133 2.39 8.70 -2.51
CA ASP A 133 3.56 9.20 -1.77
C ASP A 133 4.13 10.46 -2.44
N SER A 134 4.17 10.49 -3.77
CA SER A 134 4.60 11.64 -4.56
C SER A 134 4.00 11.58 -5.96
N ARG A 135 3.34 12.64 -6.40
CA ARG A 135 2.85 12.76 -7.78
C ARG A 135 3.97 12.67 -8.80
N ALA A 136 5.13 13.26 -8.49
CA ALA A 136 6.27 13.28 -9.39
C ALA A 136 6.83 11.88 -9.70
N THR A 137 6.69 10.92 -8.78
CA THR A 137 7.21 9.56 -8.96
C THR A 137 6.15 8.54 -9.37
N THR A 138 4.86 8.90 -9.33
CA THR A 138 3.76 7.96 -9.59
C THR A 138 3.02 8.22 -10.89
N LEU A 139 2.56 9.46 -11.14
CA LEU A 139 1.55 9.75 -12.18
C LEU A 139 1.98 9.34 -13.59
N HIS A 140 3.25 9.59 -13.93
CA HIS A 140 3.77 9.37 -15.29
C HIS A 140 4.83 8.26 -15.38
N HIS A 141 4.98 7.46 -14.31
CA HIS A 141 6.05 6.47 -14.23
C HIS A 141 5.58 5.06 -13.93
N ILE A 142 4.37 4.90 -13.39
CA ILE A 142 3.87 3.62 -12.90
C ILE A 142 2.53 3.30 -13.58
N GLY A 143 2.41 2.11 -14.17
CA GLY A 143 1.21 1.66 -14.86
C GLY A 143 -0.05 1.67 -13.99
N GLU A 144 0.11 1.56 -12.67
CA GLU A 144 -0.99 1.67 -11.71
C GLU A 144 -1.82 2.95 -11.85
N LEU A 145 -1.18 4.09 -12.21
CA LEU A 145 -1.85 5.36 -12.46
C LEU A 145 -1.84 5.75 -13.95
N MET A 146 -0.76 5.45 -14.68
CA MET A 146 -0.66 5.77 -16.10
C MET A 146 -1.79 5.17 -16.92
N ASP A 147 -2.08 3.88 -16.72
CA ASP A 147 -3.08 3.17 -17.51
C ASP A 147 -4.50 3.73 -17.28
N PRO A 148 -5.00 3.88 -16.04
CA PRO A 148 -6.33 4.43 -15.82
C PRO A 148 -6.46 5.91 -16.20
N ILE A 149 -5.38 6.71 -16.15
CA ILE A 149 -5.35 8.07 -16.67
C ILE A 149 -5.42 8.06 -18.20
N ALA A 150 -4.62 7.24 -18.85
CA ALA A 150 -4.59 7.15 -20.33
C ALA A 150 -5.90 6.60 -20.92
N SER A 151 -6.57 5.69 -20.20
CA SER A 151 -7.90 5.17 -20.60
C SER A 151 -9.04 6.14 -20.33
N GLY A 152 -8.81 7.20 -19.57
CA GLY A 152 -9.85 8.13 -19.11
C GLY A 152 -10.73 7.56 -17.99
N ALA A 153 -10.33 6.47 -17.36
CA ALA A 153 -11.03 5.92 -16.20
C ALA A 153 -10.97 6.85 -14.99
N ILE A 154 -9.85 7.56 -14.83
CA ILE A 154 -9.64 8.64 -13.88
C ILE A 154 -8.89 9.79 -14.55
N ALA A 155 -8.91 10.97 -13.94
CA ALA A 155 -8.06 12.11 -14.28
C ALA A 155 -6.92 12.27 -13.27
N GLU A 156 -5.86 13.00 -13.62
CA GLU A 156 -4.79 13.34 -12.67
C GLU A 156 -5.31 14.10 -11.44
N SER A 157 -6.36 14.94 -11.64
CA SER A 157 -7.05 15.67 -10.58
C SER A 157 -7.77 14.79 -9.56
N ASP A 158 -8.00 13.51 -9.87
CA ASP A 158 -8.62 12.56 -8.95
C ASP A 158 -7.61 12.06 -7.89
N VAL A 159 -6.31 12.30 -8.10
CA VAL A 159 -5.28 12.11 -7.07
C VAL A 159 -5.33 13.29 -6.09
N ILE A 160 -5.95 13.05 -4.93
CA ILE A 160 -6.36 14.07 -3.97
C ILE A 160 -5.17 14.76 -3.30
N ALA A 161 -4.20 13.97 -2.83
CA ALA A 161 -3.03 14.50 -2.14
C ALA A 161 -1.82 13.57 -2.24
N ASP A 162 -0.64 14.16 -2.07
CA ASP A 162 0.61 13.45 -1.81
C ASP A 162 1.23 13.90 -0.47
N PHE A 163 2.40 13.37 -0.11
CA PHE A 163 3.06 13.70 1.17
C PHE A 163 3.63 15.13 1.23
N TYR A 164 3.66 15.84 0.10
CA TYR A 164 4.14 17.22 0.03
C TYR A 164 3.01 18.25 0.13
N ASP A 165 1.75 17.79 0.05
CA ASP A 165 0.59 18.64 0.28
C ASP A 165 0.37 18.91 1.79
N ASP A 166 -0.54 19.82 2.12
CA ASP A 166 -0.99 20.00 3.49
C ASP A 166 -1.46 18.65 4.07
N PRO A 167 -0.90 18.20 5.21
CA PRO A 167 -1.28 16.95 5.84
C PRO A 167 -2.78 16.78 6.11
N ALA A 168 -3.54 17.87 6.20
CA ALA A 168 -4.99 17.84 6.34
C ALA A 168 -5.71 17.30 5.09
N HIS A 169 -5.10 17.41 3.93
CA HIS A 169 -5.65 16.86 2.69
C HIS A 169 -5.40 15.36 2.57
N TYR A 170 -4.33 14.85 3.17
CA TYR A 170 -3.99 13.42 3.17
C TYR A 170 -4.69 12.71 4.33
N ALA A 171 -6.00 12.63 4.28
CA ALA A 171 -6.83 12.10 5.35
C ALA A 171 -8.12 11.45 4.84
N ARG A 172 -8.56 10.43 5.54
CA ARG A 172 -9.90 9.85 5.41
C ARG A 172 -10.95 10.84 5.91
N ARG A 173 -12.07 10.96 5.21
CA ARG A 173 -13.18 11.88 5.55
C ARG A 173 -14.40 11.18 6.16
N SER A 174 -14.64 9.92 5.80
CA SER A 174 -15.76 9.14 6.34
C SER A 174 -15.41 7.68 6.52
N ASP A 175 -16.17 6.97 7.34
CA ASP A 175 -15.95 5.53 7.56
C ASP A 175 -16.35 4.66 6.37
N ASP A 176 -17.17 5.17 5.45
CA ASP A 176 -17.66 4.44 4.28
C ASP A 176 -16.79 4.64 3.03
N GLU A 177 -15.95 5.66 2.98
CA GLU A 177 -15.11 5.87 1.80
C GLU A 177 -14.08 4.74 1.63
N ILE A 178 -13.85 4.37 0.37
CA ILE A 178 -12.72 3.51 0.00
C ILE A 178 -11.54 4.43 -0.29
N THR A 179 -10.37 4.10 0.26
CA THR A 179 -9.14 4.87 0.04
C THR A 179 -8.07 3.99 -0.59
N ILE A 180 -7.34 4.54 -1.55
CA ILE A 180 -6.15 3.91 -2.15
C ILE A 180 -4.95 4.81 -1.87
N ALA A 181 -3.87 4.24 -1.36
CA ALA A 181 -2.55 4.86 -1.33
C ALA A 181 -1.64 4.13 -2.31
N LYS A 182 -1.08 4.84 -3.29
CA LYS A 182 -0.08 4.29 -4.21
C LYS A 182 1.31 4.78 -3.82
N ASN A 183 2.16 3.84 -3.46
CA ASN A 183 3.56 4.09 -3.17
C ASN A 183 4.39 3.95 -4.45
N GLY A 184 4.99 5.02 -4.91
CA GLY A 184 5.91 5.04 -6.05
C GLY A 184 7.34 4.74 -5.64
N GLY A 185 7.67 5.05 -4.39
CA GLY A 185 9.04 5.05 -3.91
C GLY A 185 9.84 6.21 -4.49
N GLY A 186 11.13 6.21 -4.26
CA GLY A 186 12.04 7.19 -4.83
C GLY A 186 13.16 7.60 -3.87
N ALA A 187 14.11 8.37 -4.40
CA ALA A 187 15.29 8.82 -3.68
C ALA A 187 14.96 9.65 -2.42
N HIS A 188 13.83 10.35 -2.41
CA HIS A 188 13.37 11.11 -1.25
C HIS A 188 13.13 10.23 -0.02
N LEU A 189 12.53 9.04 -0.19
CA LEU A 189 12.31 8.09 0.90
C LEU A 189 13.65 7.46 1.36
N ASP A 190 14.57 7.21 0.44
CA ASP A 190 15.92 6.73 0.77
C ASP A 190 16.65 7.76 1.61
N LEU A 191 16.61 9.05 1.20
CA LEU A 191 17.24 10.16 1.93
C LEU A 191 16.63 10.34 3.33
N MET A 192 15.32 10.36 3.45
CA MET A 192 14.62 10.46 4.74
C MET A 192 15.02 9.33 5.69
N THR A 193 15.03 8.10 5.19
CA THR A 193 15.36 6.91 6.00
C THR A 193 16.83 6.94 6.40
N ALA A 194 17.74 7.28 5.49
CA ALA A 194 19.17 7.39 5.78
C ALA A 194 19.46 8.50 6.79
N SER A 195 18.81 9.66 6.66
CA SER A 195 18.94 10.78 7.61
C SER A 195 18.46 10.37 9.01
N TYR A 196 17.29 9.72 9.08
CA TYR A 196 16.76 9.21 10.35
C TYR A 196 17.72 8.21 11.03
N ILE A 197 18.29 7.28 10.25
CA ILE A 197 19.26 6.30 10.77
C ILE A 197 20.52 7.03 11.29
N ALA A 198 21.04 7.99 10.54
CA ALA A 198 22.20 8.78 10.96
C ALA A 198 21.94 9.56 12.25
N ASP A 199 20.75 10.16 12.40
CA ASP A 199 20.37 10.89 13.61
C ASP A 199 20.17 9.97 14.81
N CYS A 200 19.63 8.77 14.61
CA CYS A 200 19.56 7.75 15.66
C CYS A 200 20.94 7.28 16.10
N TRP A 201 21.87 7.12 15.16
CA TRP A 201 23.25 6.74 15.47
C TRP A 201 23.95 7.81 16.31
N ARG A 202 23.91 9.07 15.88
CA ARG A 202 24.53 10.18 16.63
C ARG A 202 24.02 10.29 18.06
N ARG A 203 22.72 10.03 18.27
CA ARG A 203 22.10 10.07 19.63
C ARG A 203 22.51 8.91 20.53
N ARG A 204 23.07 7.83 20.00
CA ARG A 204 23.55 6.68 20.79
C ARG A 204 25.01 6.82 21.21
N GLU A 205 25.80 7.62 20.48
CA GLU A 205 27.22 7.83 20.74
C GLU A 205 27.49 9.06 21.63
N GLY A 206 26.48 9.89 21.89
CA GLY A 206 26.53 11.02 22.83
C GLY A 206 25.77 10.73 24.13
#